data_d5f9cf973746df28b0db3541c776d584
#
_entry.id   d5f9cf973746df28b0db3541c776d584
#
_cell.length_a   1.000
_cell.length_b   1.000
_cell.length_c   1.000
_cell.angle_alpha   90.00
_cell.angle_beta   90.00
_cell.angle_gamma   90.00
#
_symmetry.space_group_name_H-M   'P 1'
#
loop_
_entity.id
_entity.type
_entity.pdbx_description
1 polymer ?
#
loop_
_entity_poly.entity_id
_entity_poly.type
_entity_poly.pdbx_seq_one_letter_code
_entity_poly.pdbx_strand_id
1 'polypeptide(L)'
;MDKNILDQQSQHWETNFSNKPEMFGLDHSYSAEKTLTVLKENNLSNIVELGAGLGRDTIFFGKNSINVTALDYSKKGISIIDKKINDQNLNSSIRTIKFDVRKKLPFKDNTIEACYSHMLYCLSLIHI
;
A
#
# COMPACT_ATOMS: atom_id res chain seq x y z
N MET A 1 -4.74 -8.62 -19.93
CA MET A 1 -5.69 -7.52 -19.66
C MET A 1 -5.35 -6.31 -20.52
N ASP A 2 -6.36 -5.68 -21.07
CA ASP A 2 -6.22 -4.52 -21.92
C ASP A 2 -5.63 -3.32 -21.15
N LYS A 3 -4.65 -2.65 -21.74
CA LYS A 3 -4.04 -1.45 -21.18
C LYS A 3 -5.07 -0.35 -20.89
N ASN A 4 -6.06 -0.17 -21.79
CA ASN A 4 -7.10 0.86 -21.62
C ASN A 4 -7.95 0.63 -20.38
N ILE A 5 -8.25 -0.63 -20.05
CA ILE A 5 -9.00 -0.97 -18.84
C ILE A 5 -8.20 -0.59 -17.60
N LEU A 6 -6.89 -0.87 -17.59
CA LEU A 6 -6.03 -0.54 -16.47
C LEU A 6 -5.84 0.98 -16.31
N ASP A 7 -5.77 1.71 -17.41
CA ASP A 7 -5.70 3.17 -17.37
C ASP A 7 -6.99 3.78 -16.83
N GLN A 8 -8.15 3.22 -17.21
CA GLN A 8 -9.44 3.62 -16.65
C GLN A 8 -9.54 3.33 -15.16
N GLN A 9 -8.98 2.20 -14.70
CA GLN A 9 -8.91 1.88 -13.29
C GLN A 9 -8.09 2.90 -12.51
N SER A 10 -6.96 3.34 -13.07
CA SER A 10 -6.14 4.38 -12.46
C SER A 10 -6.95 5.66 -12.22
N GLN A 11 -7.69 6.13 -13.23
CA GLN A 11 -8.54 7.31 -13.11
C GLN A 11 -9.67 7.09 -12.11
N HIS A 12 -10.26 5.91 -12.09
CA HIS A 12 -11.31 5.55 -11.14
C HIS A 12 -10.83 5.71 -9.70
N TRP A 13 -9.67 5.18 -9.36
CA TRP A 13 -9.12 5.27 -8.02
C TRP A 13 -8.70 6.68 -7.65
N GLU A 14 -8.12 7.44 -8.60
CA GLU A 14 -7.81 8.85 -8.36
C GLU A 14 -9.08 9.63 -8.01
N THR A 15 -10.16 9.42 -8.76
CA THR A 15 -11.44 10.09 -8.53
C THR A 15 -12.03 9.70 -7.18
N ASN A 16 -12.05 8.41 -6.85
CA ASN A 16 -12.60 7.92 -5.59
C ASN A 16 -11.83 8.45 -4.38
N PHE A 17 -10.50 8.45 -4.43
CA PHE A 17 -9.68 8.96 -3.33
C PHE A 17 -9.82 10.48 -3.16
N SER A 18 -10.08 11.20 -4.25
CA SER A 18 -10.33 12.64 -4.20
C SER A 18 -11.70 12.97 -3.60
N ASN A 19 -12.74 12.18 -3.97
CA ASN A 19 -14.12 12.44 -3.56
C ASN A 19 -14.50 11.80 -2.24
N LYS A 20 -13.93 10.64 -1.92
CA LYS A 20 -14.24 9.85 -0.72
C LYS A 20 -12.95 9.33 -0.09
N PRO A 21 -12.15 10.20 0.54
CA PRO A 21 -10.84 9.81 1.06
C PRO A 21 -10.89 8.73 2.16
N GLU A 22 -12.04 8.55 2.81
CA GLU A 22 -12.17 7.57 3.90
C GLU A 22 -13.14 6.44 3.54
N MET A 23 -13.27 6.11 2.23
CA MET A 23 -14.25 5.13 1.76
C MET A 23 -14.09 3.72 2.35
N PHE A 24 -12.90 3.33 2.78
CA PHE A 24 -12.64 2.02 3.42
C PHE A 24 -12.44 2.13 4.93
N GLY A 25 -12.71 3.30 5.53
CA GLY A 25 -12.55 3.53 6.95
C GLY A 25 -11.16 4.04 7.33
N LEU A 26 -11.01 4.40 8.59
CA LEU A 26 -9.78 4.93 9.17
C LEU A 26 -8.93 3.85 9.84
N ASP A 27 -9.56 2.83 10.38
CA ASP A 27 -8.88 1.77 11.11
C ASP A 27 -8.25 0.77 10.14
N HIS A 28 -7.17 0.14 10.60
CA HIS A 28 -6.52 -0.92 9.84
C HIS A 28 -7.45 -2.11 9.64
N SER A 29 -7.16 -2.92 8.62
CA SER A 29 -7.96 -4.10 8.31
C SER A 29 -7.65 -5.27 9.24
N TYR A 30 -8.58 -6.21 9.31
CA TYR A 30 -8.36 -7.48 10.00
C TYR A 30 -7.19 -8.25 9.37
N SER A 31 -7.05 -8.18 8.04
CA SER A 31 -5.91 -8.79 7.34
C SER A 31 -4.57 -8.25 7.82
N ALA A 32 -4.50 -6.94 8.11
CA ALA A 32 -3.28 -6.34 8.62
C ALA A 32 -2.93 -6.86 10.03
N GLU A 33 -3.93 -7.03 10.89
CA GLU A 33 -3.69 -7.63 12.22
C GLU A 33 -3.12 -9.04 12.12
N LYS A 34 -3.72 -9.87 11.27
CA LYS A 34 -3.23 -11.23 11.04
C LYS A 34 -1.81 -11.23 10.47
N THR A 35 -1.56 -10.37 9.51
CA THR A 35 -0.25 -10.24 8.89
C THR A 35 0.80 -9.80 9.91
N LEU A 36 0.49 -8.83 10.76
CA LEU A 36 1.42 -8.39 11.80
C LEU A 36 1.83 -9.55 12.71
N THR A 37 0.88 -10.37 13.13
CA THR A 37 1.17 -11.56 13.94
C THR A 37 2.15 -12.50 13.23
N VAL A 38 1.91 -12.79 11.96
CA VAL A 38 2.78 -13.67 11.16
C VAL A 38 4.18 -13.06 11.02
N LEU A 39 4.28 -11.76 10.75
CA LEU A 39 5.55 -11.08 10.63
C LEU A 39 6.36 -11.17 11.93
N LYS A 40 5.72 -10.89 13.05
CA LYS A 40 6.38 -10.95 14.37
C LYS A 40 6.83 -12.37 14.72
N GLU A 41 5.99 -13.36 14.46
CA GLU A 41 6.33 -14.77 14.73
C GLU A 41 7.53 -15.25 13.90
N ASN A 42 7.75 -14.67 12.73
CA ASN A 42 8.84 -15.05 11.82
C ASN A 42 10.02 -14.07 11.85
N ASN A 43 10.02 -13.14 12.78
CA ASN A 43 11.06 -12.11 12.92
C ASN A 43 11.29 -11.30 11.64
N LEU A 44 10.21 -11.02 10.90
CA LEU A 44 10.24 -10.20 9.69
C LEU A 44 9.81 -8.78 10.05
N SER A 45 10.63 -7.80 9.68
CA SER A 45 10.38 -6.40 10.01
C SER A 45 10.37 -5.47 8.81
N ASN A 46 10.57 -5.99 7.60
CA ASN A 46 10.59 -5.18 6.38
C ASN A 46 9.62 -5.76 5.37
N ILE A 47 8.65 -4.95 4.93
CA ILE A 47 7.67 -5.39 3.95
C ILE A 47 7.55 -4.38 2.82
N VAL A 48 7.10 -4.88 1.67
CA VAL A 48 6.61 -4.06 0.56
C VAL A 48 5.10 -4.22 0.53
N GLU A 49 4.38 -3.12 0.50
CA GLU A 49 2.93 -3.12 0.37
C GLU A 49 2.53 -2.68 -1.03
N LEU A 50 1.78 -3.53 -1.74
CA LEU A 50 1.27 -3.24 -3.07
C LEU A 50 -0.18 -2.76 -2.97
N GLY A 51 -0.45 -1.59 -3.57
CA GLY A 51 -1.80 -1.04 -3.56
C GLY A 51 -2.18 -0.48 -2.20
N ALA A 52 -1.33 0.39 -1.65
CA ALA A 52 -1.50 0.92 -0.29
C ALA A 52 -2.75 1.80 -0.11
N GLY A 53 -3.29 2.36 -1.17
CA GLY A 53 -4.50 3.18 -1.12
C GLY A 53 -4.32 4.43 -0.29
N LEU A 54 -5.10 4.56 0.77
CA LEU A 54 -5.02 5.68 1.70
C LEU A 54 -4.12 5.40 2.92
N GLY A 55 -3.51 4.22 2.95
CA GLY A 55 -2.48 3.91 3.93
C GLY A 55 -2.95 3.48 5.31
N ARG A 56 -4.21 3.06 5.47
CA ARG A 56 -4.68 2.62 6.80
C ARG A 56 -3.87 1.46 7.35
N ASP A 57 -3.54 0.48 6.51
CA ASP A 57 -2.70 -0.66 6.91
C ASP A 57 -1.23 -0.27 6.97
N THR A 58 -0.78 0.57 6.03
CA THR A 58 0.58 1.12 6.01
C THR A 58 0.94 1.78 7.34
N ILE A 59 0.09 2.67 7.82
CA ILE A 59 0.28 3.38 9.08
C ILE A 59 0.26 2.41 10.27
N PHE A 60 -0.65 1.45 10.25
CA PHE A 60 -0.73 0.43 11.29
C PHE A 60 0.59 -0.36 11.40
N PHE A 61 1.13 -0.81 10.28
CA PHE A 61 2.41 -1.52 10.29
C PHE A 61 3.54 -0.64 10.81
N GLY A 62 3.63 0.60 10.36
CA GLY A 62 4.66 1.54 10.80
C GLY A 62 4.61 1.80 12.29
N LYS A 63 3.43 1.93 12.86
CA LYS A 63 3.24 2.11 14.30
C LYS A 63 3.65 0.87 15.12
N ASN A 64 3.70 -0.29 14.49
CA ASN A 64 4.04 -1.55 15.15
C ASN A 64 5.46 -2.03 14.80
N SER A 65 6.35 -1.10 14.51
CA SER A 65 7.78 -1.36 14.28
C SER A 65 8.08 -2.19 13.03
N ILE A 66 7.22 -2.10 12.02
CA ILE A 66 7.46 -2.69 10.71
C ILE A 66 7.90 -1.57 9.76
N ASN A 67 8.98 -1.82 9.04
CA ASN A 67 9.44 -0.91 7.99
C ASN A 67 8.68 -1.22 6.71
N VAL A 68 7.97 -0.23 6.18
CA VAL A 68 7.08 -0.41 5.04
C VAL A 68 7.56 0.44 3.86
N THR A 69 7.67 -0.20 2.70
CA THR A 69 7.73 0.52 1.42
C THR A 69 6.37 0.35 0.76
N ALA A 70 5.60 1.42 0.73
CA ALA A 70 4.21 1.39 0.25
C ALA A 70 4.16 1.89 -1.19
N LEU A 71 3.61 1.07 -2.09
CA LEU A 71 3.47 1.39 -3.50
C LEU A 71 1.99 1.56 -3.85
N ASP A 72 1.70 2.63 -4.59
CA ASP A 72 0.39 2.84 -5.16
C ASP A 72 0.52 3.68 -6.44
N TYR A 73 -0.39 3.51 -7.38
CA TYR A 73 -0.36 4.29 -8.63
C TYR A 73 -1.17 5.59 -8.53
N SER A 74 -1.92 5.77 -7.46
CA SER A 74 -2.69 6.99 -7.23
C SER A 74 -1.82 8.08 -6.62
N LYS A 75 -1.63 9.17 -7.35
CA LYS A 75 -0.93 10.34 -6.85
C LYS A 75 -1.62 10.89 -5.60
N LYS A 76 -2.96 10.91 -5.60
CA LYS A 76 -3.74 11.41 -4.47
C LYS A 76 -3.59 10.50 -3.25
N GLY A 77 -3.63 9.18 -3.45
CA GLY A 77 -3.41 8.21 -2.37
C GLY A 77 -2.05 8.38 -1.72
N ILE A 78 -0.99 8.45 -2.52
CA ILE A 78 0.38 8.65 -2.02
C ILE A 78 0.49 9.96 -1.23
N SER A 79 -0.11 11.04 -1.73
CA SER A 79 -0.11 12.34 -1.06
C SER A 79 -0.77 12.26 0.33
N ILE A 80 -1.87 11.54 0.45
CA ILE A 80 -2.58 11.34 1.72
C ILE A 80 -1.73 10.51 2.69
N ILE A 81 -1.09 9.44 2.20
CA ILE A 81 -0.20 8.62 3.03
C ILE A 81 0.97 9.47 3.54
N ASP A 82 1.60 10.25 2.68
CA ASP A 82 2.74 11.11 3.05
C ASP A 82 2.34 12.09 4.15
N LYS A 83 1.15 12.66 4.07
CA LYS A 83 0.64 13.54 5.11
C LYS A 83 0.49 12.80 6.44
N LYS A 84 -0.08 11.61 6.43
CA LYS A 84 -0.24 10.78 7.64
C LYS A 84 1.11 10.43 8.26
N ILE A 85 2.09 10.10 7.42
CA ILE A 85 3.45 9.79 7.87
C ILE A 85 4.06 10.98 8.60
N ASN A 86 3.95 12.17 8.02
CA ASN A 86 4.48 13.39 8.62
C ASN A 86 3.75 13.75 9.91
N ASP A 87 2.43 13.68 9.92
CA ASP A 87 1.62 14.03 11.08
C ASP A 87 1.87 13.11 12.28
N GLN A 88 2.28 11.87 12.03
CA GLN A 88 2.48 10.86 13.06
C GLN A 88 3.95 10.49 13.29
N ASN A 89 4.87 11.24 12.68
CA ASN A 89 6.32 11.07 12.84
C ASN A 89 6.80 9.65 12.49
N LEU A 90 6.30 9.10 11.38
CA LEU A 90 6.63 7.75 10.92
C LEU A 90 7.62 7.73 9.76
N ASN A 91 8.32 8.83 9.51
CA ASN A 91 9.23 9.00 8.37
C ASN A 91 10.40 7.99 8.38
N SER A 92 10.81 7.54 9.57
CA SER A 92 11.89 6.55 9.69
C SER A 92 11.44 5.12 9.41
N SER A 93 10.13 4.87 9.42
CA SER A 93 9.57 3.51 9.26
C SER A 93 8.86 3.31 7.94
N ILE A 94 8.33 4.36 7.34
CA ILE A 94 7.48 4.25 6.15
C ILE A 94 8.03 5.11 5.02
N ARG A 95 8.10 4.51 3.86
CA ARG A 95 8.47 5.18 2.60
C ARG A 95 7.39 4.89 1.56
N THR A 96 7.05 5.89 0.73
CA THR A 96 6.05 5.73 -0.33
C THR A 96 6.70 5.85 -1.69
N ILE A 97 6.17 5.11 -2.67
CA ILE A 97 6.58 5.19 -4.06
C ILE A 97 5.33 5.16 -4.93
N LYS A 98 5.15 6.19 -5.77
CA LYS A 98 4.12 6.13 -6.81
C LYS A 98 4.58 5.15 -7.87
N PHE A 99 3.86 4.05 -8.06
CA PHE A 99 4.30 2.97 -8.91
C PHE A 99 3.13 2.21 -9.53
N ASP A 100 3.28 1.86 -10.80
CA ASP A 100 2.32 1.05 -11.54
C ASP A 100 2.76 -0.41 -11.45
N VAL A 101 1.96 -1.25 -10.78
CA VAL A 101 2.28 -2.68 -10.57
C VAL A 101 2.30 -3.51 -11.86
N ARG A 102 1.89 -2.94 -12.99
CA ARG A 102 2.05 -3.59 -14.30
C ARG A 102 3.52 -3.67 -14.72
N LYS A 103 4.38 -2.84 -14.12
CA LYS A 103 5.80 -2.77 -14.41
C LYS A 103 6.58 -3.66 -13.46
N LYS A 104 7.83 -3.97 -13.82
CA LYS A 104 8.73 -4.67 -12.92
C LYS A 104 8.93 -3.85 -11.66
N LEU A 105 8.82 -4.50 -10.49
CA LEU A 105 9.00 -3.84 -9.20
C LEU A 105 10.38 -3.18 -9.11
N PRO A 106 10.48 -1.99 -8.47
CA PRO A 106 11.71 -1.20 -8.45
C PRO A 106 12.70 -1.68 -7.38
N PHE A 107 12.89 -2.99 -7.27
CA PHE A 107 13.77 -3.61 -6.29
C PHE A 107 14.66 -4.63 -6.96
N LYS A 108 15.86 -4.81 -6.41
CA LYS A 108 16.76 -5.88 -6.84
C LYS A 108 16.19 -7.24 -6.43
N ASP A 109 16.52 -8.28 -7.18
CA ASP A 109 16.10 -9.63 -6.87
C ASP A 109 16.59 -10.03 -5.47
N ASN A 110 15.75 -10.78 -4.75
CA ASN A 110 16.07 -11.33 -3.43
C ASN A 110 16.32 -10.27 -2.34
N THR A 111 15.77 -9.05 -2.48
CA THR A 111 15.93 -7.98 -1.48
C THR A 111 14.67 -7.74 -0.64
N ILE A 112 13.55 -8.37 -0.99
CA ILE A 112 12.27 -8.20 -0.29
C ILE A 112 12.02 -9.40 0.60
N GLU A 113 11.85 -9.17 1.91
CA GLU A 113 11.56 -10.23 2.88
C GLU A 113 10.10 -10.70 2.81
N ALA A 114 9.17 -9.75 2.65
CA ALA A 114 7.74 -10.06 2.61
C ALA A 114 7.00 -9.01 1.79
N CYS A 115 5.91 -9.45 1.18
CA CYS A 115 5.06 -8.60 0.37
C CYS A 115 3.62 -8.71 0.90
N TYR A 116 2.97 -7.57 1.10
CA TYR A 116 1.60 -7.49 1.57
C TYR A 116 0.73 -6.80 0.53
N SER A 117 -0.44 -7.36 0.29
CA SER A 117 -1.42 -6.74 -0.58
C SER A 117 -2.82 -7.07 -0.07
N HIS A 118 -3.64 -6.05 0.13
CA HIS A 118 -5.01 -6.21 0.59
C HIS A 118 -5.97 -5.59 -0.41
N MET A 119 -6.85 -6.41 -0.98
CA MET A 119 -7.89 -6.01 -1.92
C MET A 119 -7.39 -5.47 -3.27
N LEU A 120 -6.08 -5.54 -3.56
CA LEU A 120 -5.55 -5.03 -4.82
C LEU A 120 -6.14 -5.78 -6.03
N TYR A 121 -6.08 -7.09 -5.98
CA TYR A 121 -6.48 -7.92 -7.13
C TYR A 121 -7.99 -7.97 -7.34
N CYS A 122 -8.77 -7.90 -6.27
CA CYS A 122 -10.22 -7.91 -6.39
C CYS A 122 -10.81 -6.56 -6.82
N LEU A 123 -10.06 -5.46 -6.65
CA LEU A 123 -10.54 -4.12 -6.97
C LEU A 123 -9.92 -3.53 -8.23
N SER A 124 -8.77 -4.01 -8.66
CA SER A 124 -8.02 -3.39 -9.76
C SER A 124 -8.12 -4.13 -11.10
N LEU A 125 -8.77 -5.27 -11.16
CA LEU A 125 -8.91 -6.09 -12.37
C LEU A 125 -7.57 -6.51 -12.98
N ILE A 126 -6.55 -6.71 -12.16
CA ILE A 126 -5.23 -7.15 -12.63
C ILE A 126 -5.21 -8.67 -12.74
N HIS A 127 -4.75 -9.17 -13.88
CA HIS A 127 -4.50 -10.60 -14.07
C HIS A 127 -3.14 -10.99 -13.51
N ILE A 128 -3.15 -12.09 -12.82
CA ILE A 128 -1.94 -12.65 -12.22
C ILE A 128 -1.45 -13.82 -13.06
#